data_37fcc4f610a6b12f840cde6be828aeb2
#
_entry.id   37fcc4f610a6b12f840cde6be828aeb2
#
_cell.length_a   1.000
_cell.length_b   1.000
_cell.length_c   1.000
_cell.angle_alpha   90.00
_cell.angle_beta   90.00
_cell.angle_gamma   90.00
#
_symmetry.space_group_name_H-M   'P 1'
#
loop_
_entity.id
_entity.type
_entity.pdbx_description
1 polymer ?
#
loop_
_entity_poly.entity_id
_entity_poly.type
_entity_poly.pdbx_seq_one_letter_code
_entity_poly.pdbx_strand_id
1 'polypeptide(L)'
;MRHVVVVGAGPAGLAAARAAVEAGARVTLLDAGDGLGGQYWRHLPDTRPAGREHVLHHRWETFRELGDALRAHPAVTVVPSAQVWSLERPGGGVRLNVLVGEPDGVGRDALALEPDALVLATGAHDRTLPFPGWQLPGVYSAGAAQALAKGERVAVGRRVVVAGAGPFLLPVASSLLQTGATVVGVHEAGRIGTLARGWLNRPWELAGAAGKAGELAGYIAELIRHRVPWRPGEAVVAAHGDGQVESVTVARLNERWAPIPGTERQVEADAVCVSHGFTPRLELAVAAGCALTPSRFVMVDDAQATSVPGVWAAGEITGIAGADAALAEGTVAGTAAAGGDTRTATARAAGRAVSRARAFAARIESAHGVRGGWVSWLRDDTVVCRCEETTYGRVREVVELTGSHETRSVKLTSRAGLGPCQARMCGRTLEELLGDTAPPGVDRRPLVVPVRLGDLASLPSSHPHPTASHPTGDQT
;
A
#
# COMPACT_ATOMS: atom_id res chain seq x y z
N MET A 1 -13.13 16.15 -26.28
CA MET A 1 -12.46 16.32 -24.96
C MET A 1 -12.03 14.95 -24.52
N ARG A 2 -10.74 14.76 -24.25
CA ARG A 2 -10.18 13.46 -23.86
C ARG A 2 -10.75 13.03 -22.50
N HIS A 3 -11.15 11.78 -22.36
CA HIS A 3 -11.63 11.21 -21.11
C HIS A 3 -10.50 10.51 -20.37
N VAL A 4 -10.09 11.03 -19.23
CA VAL A 4 -9.08 10.44 -18.36
C VAL A 4 -9.76 9.82 -17.14
N VAL A 5 -9.51 8.53 -16.90
CA VAL A 5 -9.91 7.88 -15.65
C VAL A 5 -8.69 7.78 -14.75
N VAL A 6 -8.84 8.21 -13.51
CA VAL A 6 -7.82 8.11 -12.45
C VAL A 6 -8.32 7.13 -11.40
N VAL A 7 -7.54 6.10 -11.09
CA VAL A 7 -7.87 5.09 -10.06
C VAL A 7 -7.01 5.31 -8.81
N GLY A 8 -7.68 5.71 -7.73
CA GLY A 8 -7.10 6.08 -6.44
C GLY A 8 -7.12 7.59 -6.22
N ALA A 9 -7.75 8.05 -5.13
CA ALA A 9 -7.85 9.47 -4.75
C ALA A 9 -6.92 9.85 -3.59
N GLY A 10 -5.77 9.17 -3.49
CA GLY A 10 -4.64 9.60 -2.65
C GLY A 10 -3.90 10.80 -3.26
N PRO A 11 -2.77 11.23 -2.66
CA PRO A 11 -2.00 12.38 -3.14
C PRO A 11 -1.70 12.36 -4.64
N ALA A 12 -1.25 11.20 -5.17
CA ALA A 12 -0.94 11.06 -6.60
C ALA A 12 -2.19 11.22 -7.48
N GLY A 13 -3.30 10.57 -7.12
CA GLY A 13 -4.52 10.62 -7.92
C GLY A 13 -5.19 11.99 -7.90
N LEU A 14 -5.22 12.67 -6.75
CA LEU A 14 -5.73 14.04 -6.66
C LEU A 14 -4.92 15.02 -7.53
N ALA A 15 -3.59 14.92 -7.48
CA ALA A 15 -2.71 15.74 -8.32
C ALA A 15 -2.86 15.39 -9.80
N ALA A 16 -3.02 14.11 -10.15
CA ALA A 16 -3.24 13.67 -11.53
C ALA A 16 -4.58 14.17 -12.08
N ALA A 17 -5.66 14.05 -11.31
CA ALA A 17 -6.97 14.55 -11.68
C ALA A 17 -6.96 16.06 -11.91
N ARG A 18 -6.30 16.81 -11.00
CA ARG A 18 -6.14 18.25 -11.11
C ARG A 18 -5.37 18.64 -12.38
N ALA A 19 -4.20 18.04 -12.60
CA ALA A 19 -3.38 18.34 -13.76
C ALA A 19 -4.07 17.94 -15.09
N ALA A 20 -4.81 16.85 -15.12
CA ALA A 20 -5.53 16.42 -16.30
C ALA A 20 -6.67 17.37 -16.66
N VAL A 21 -7.43 17.85 -15.69
CA VAL A 21 -8.51 18.80 -15.96
C VAL A 21 -7.99 20.19 -16.35
N GLU A 22 -6.88 20.64 -15.76
CA GLU A 22 -6.17 21.86 -16.16
C GLU A 22 -5.62 21.79 -17.58
N ALA A 23 -5.26 20.59 -18.04
CA ALA A 23 -4.89 20.32 -19.44
C ALA A 23 -6.10 20.14 -20.40
N GLY A 24 -7.32 20.36 -19.92
CA GLY A 24 -8.54 20.35 -20.74
C GLY A 24 -9.20 18.98 -20.91
N ALA A 25 -8.87 17.98 -20.10
CA ALA A 25 -9.52 16.68 -20.12
C ALA A 25 -10.82 16.67 -19.28
N ARG A 26 -11.72 15.75 -19.62
CA ARG A 26 -12.78 15.29 -18.70
C ARG A 26 -12.18 14.19 -17.80
N VAL A 27 -12.42 14.26 -16.51
CA VAL A 27 -11.81 13.34 -15.53
C VAL A 27 -12.90 12.57 -14.77
N THR A 28 -12.73 11.26 -14.67
CA THR A 28 -13.44 10.43 -13.69
C THR A 28 -12.41 9.94 -12.66
N LEU A 29 -12.58 10.35 -11.41
CA LEU A 29 -11.72 9.96 -10.29
C LEU A 29 -12.43 8.90 -9.45
N LEU A 30 -11.87 7.68 -9.44
CA LEU A 30 -12.40 6.53 -8.70
C LEU A 30 -11.61 6.31 -7.42
N ASP A 31 -12.26 6.08 -6.29
CA ASP A 31 -11.61 5.61 -5.06
C ASP A 31 -12.42 4.51 -4.40
N ALA A 32 -11.73 3.49 -3.90
CA ALA A 32 -12.37 2.39 -3.17
C ALA A 32 -12.80 2.79 -1.74
N GLY A 33 -12.27 3.89 -1.21
CA GLY A 33 -12.70 4.49 0.06
C GLY A 33 -13.94 5.36 -0.13
N ASP A 34 -14.57 5.71 0.96
CA ASP A 34 -15.78 6.56 1.05
C ASP A 34 -15.46 8.06 0.89
N GLY A 35 -14.19 8.45 0.95
CA GLY A 35 -13.71 9.82 0.83
C GLY A 35 -12.41 9.97 0.04
N LEU A 36 -12.09 11.22 -0.29
CA LEU A 36 -10.81 11.60 -0.91
C LEU A 36 -9.68 11.55 0.11
N GLY A 37 -8.43 11.50 -0.35
CA GLY A 37 -7.23 11.60 0.49
C GLY A 37 -6.42 10.31 0.61
N GLY A 38 -7.01 9.17 0.30
CA GLY A 38 -6.39 7.85 0.39
C GLY A 38 -5.89 7.54 1.81
N GLN A 39 -4.77 6.83 1.95
CA GLN A 39 -4.24 6.49 3.28
C GLN A 39 -3.49 7.65 3.94
N TYR A 40 -2.87 8.51 3.16
CA TYR A 40 -2.06 9.62 3.70
C TYR A 40 -2.91 10.68 4.41
N TRP A 41 -4.01 11.11 3.78
CA TRP A 41 -4.97 12.06 4.33
C TRP A 41 -6.27 11.39 4.80
N ARG A 42 -6.19 10.12 5.25
CA ARG A 42 -7.35 9.47 5.86
C ARG A 42 -7.81 10.26 7.07
N HIS A 43 -9.06 10.66 7.10
CA HIS A 43 -9.67 11.55 8.10
C HIS A 43 -11.08 11.06 8.45
N LEU A 44 -11.66 11.67 9.47
CA LEU A 44 -13.06 11.42 9.82
C LEU A 44 -13.96 11.78 8.61
N PRO A 45 -15.08 11.07 8.42
CA PRO A 45 -16.07 11.45 7.43
C PRO A 45 -16.49 12.90 7.58
N ASP A 46 -16.82 13.59 6.47
CA ASP A 46 -17.24 15.00 6.47
C ASP A 46 -18.46 15.27 7.39
N THR A 47 -19.24 14.22 7.68
CA THR A 47 -20.35 14.25 8.66
C THR A 47 -19.90 14.33 10.12
N ARG A 48 -18.62 14.11 10.40
CA ARG A 48 -17.99 14.20 11.74
C ARG A 48 -16.72 15.06 11.68
N PRO A 49 -16.81 16.34 11.36
CA PRO A 49 -15.63 17.17 11.25
C PRO A 49 -14.91 17.27 12.59
N ALA A 50 -13.70 16.81 12.67
CA ALA A 50 -12.82 17.06 13.81
C ALA A 50 -12.12 18.40 13.58
N GLY A 51 -12.30 19.38 14.45
CA GLY A 51 -11.68 20.72 14.31
C GLY A 51 -10.15 20.75 14.44
N ARG A 52 -9.47 19.59 14.43
CA ARG A 52 -8.02 19.46 14.66
C ARG A 52 -7.32 18.63 13.58
N GLU A 53 -7.88 18.54 12.39
CA GLU A 53 -7.32 17.73 11.28
C GLU A 53 -5.87 18.15 10.93
N HIS A 54 -5.57 19.44 10.97
CA HIS A 54 -4.24 19.99 10.74
C HIS A 54 -3.17 19.50 11.74
N VAL A 55 -3.57 18.97 12.91
CA VAL A 55 -2.63 18.41 13.88
C VAL A 55 -2.19 17.01 13.50
N LEU A 56 -3.11 16.20 12.95
CA LEU A 56 -2.87 14.81 12.58
C LEU A 56 -2.36 14.62 11.16
N HIS A 57 -2.51 15.65 10.32
CA HIS A 57 -2.22 15.54 8.89
C HIS A 57 -1.25 16.63 8.43
N HIS A 58 -0.10 16.23 7.92
CA HIS A 58 0.77 17.14 7.19
C HIS A 58 0.11 17.59 5.90
N ARG A 59 0.26 18.90 5.55
CA ARG A 59 -0.29 19.49 4.33
C ARG A 59 -1.81 19.34 4.22
N TRP A 60 -2.51 19.46 5.31
CA TRP A 60 -3.97 19.37 5.34
C TRP A 60 -4.63 20.39 4.41
N GLU A 61 -4.12 21.62 4.37
CA GLU A 61 -4.63 22.68 3.49
C GLU A 61 -4.46 22.32 2.01
N THR A 62 -3.31 21.74 1.62
CA THR A 62 -3.09 21.25 0.24
C THR A 62 -4.14 20.18 -0.15
N PHE A 63 -4.49 19.29 0.78
CA PHE A 63 -5.55 18.30 0.56
C PHE A 63 -6.89 18.98 0.35
N ARG A 64 -7.27 19.92 1.21
CA ARG A 64 -8.52 20.64 1.09
C ARG A 64 -8.62 21.40 -0.23
N GLU A 65 -7.60 22.18 -0.58
CA GLU A 65 -7.54 22.92 -1.84
C GLU A 65 -7.73 22.02 -3.06
N LEU A 66 -7.04 20.86 -3.09
CA LEU A 66 -7.18 19.89 -4.19
C LEU A 66 -8.58 19.27 -4.21
N GLY A 67 -9.07 18.81 -3.08
CA GLY A 67 -10.36 18.15 -2.96
C GLY A 67 -11.52 19.06 -3.31
N ASP A 68 -11.53 20.28 -2.77
CA ASP A 68 -12.58 21.27 -3.01
C ASP A 68 -12.59 21.72 -4.49
N ALA A 69 -11.41 21.97 -5.06
CA ALA A 69 -11.27 22.35 -6.46
C ALA A 69 -11.76 21.24 -7.41
N LEU A 70 -11.48 19.97 -7.12
CA LEU A 70 -11.92 18.84 -7.94
C LEU A 70 -13.44 18.61 -7.82
N ARG A 71 -14.00 18.69 -6.62
CA ARG A 71 -15.46 18.54 -6.41
C ARG A 71 -16.27 19.64 -7.09
N ALA A 72 -15.73 20.86 -7.13
CA ALA A 72 -16.39 22.01 -7.74
C ALA A 72 -16.26 22.06 -9.27
N HIS A 73 -15.34 21.29 -9.88
CA HIS A 73 -15.02 21.42 -11.30
C HIS A 73 -16.00 20.65 -12.19
N PRO A 74 -16.69 21.29 -13.16
CA PRO A 74 -17.75 20.66 -13.95
C PRO A 74 -17.28 19.51 -14.87
N ALA A 75 -16.00 19.48 -15.23
CA ALA A 75 -15.42 18.39 -16.03
C ALA A 75 -14.87 17.23 -15.17
N VAL A 76 -15.08 17.23 -13.84
CA VAL A 76 -14.62 16.18 -12.93
C VAL A 76 -15.82 15.45 -12.33
N THR A 77 -15.80 14.12 -12.43
CA THR A 77 -16.73 13.24 -11.73
C THR A 77 -15.94 12.45 -10.68
N VAL A 78 -16.24 12.67 -9.40
CA VAL A 78 -15.67 11.91 -8.29
C VAL A 78 -16.62 10.77 -7.93
N VAL A 79 -16.12 9.54 -7.93
CA VAL A 79 -16.89 8.33 -7.57
C VAL A 79 -16.20 7.65 -6.39
N PRO A 80 -16.65 7.92 -5.15
CA PRO A 80 -16.18 7.22 -3.96
C PRO A 80 -16.80 5.82 -3.88
N SER A 81 -16.28 4.99 -2.98
CA SER A 81 -16.71 3.59 -2.80
C SER A 81 -16.73 2.78 -4.09
N ALA A 82 -15.82 3.11 -5.02
CA ALA A 82 -15.72 2.55 -6.36
C ALA A 82 -14.58 1.52 -6.41
N GLN A 83 -14.93 0.25 -6.40
CA GLN A 83 -13.96 -0.85 -6.53
C GLN A 83 -13.81 -1.28 -7.98
N VAL A 84 -12.65 -1.00 -8.59
CA VAL A 84 -12.30 -1.58 -9.89
C VAL A 84 -11.93 -3.05 -9.64
N TRP A 85 -12.78 -3.95 -10.11
CA TRP A 85 -12.61 -5.38 -9.88
C TRP A 85 -12.03 -6.14 -11.08
N SER A 86 -12.12 -5.56 -12.28
CA SER A 86 -11.57 -6.11 -13.51
C SER A 86 -11.07 -4.99 -14.43
N LEU A 87 -10.01 -5.28 -15.16
CA LEU A 87 -9.47 -4.47 -16.24
C LEU A 87 -9.26 -5.37 -17.46
N GLU A 88 -9.86 -4.98 -18.58
CA GLU A 88 -9.80 -5.68 -19.84
C GLU A 88 -9.15 -4.78 -20.91
N ARG A 89 -8.66 -5.37 -21.98
CA ARG A 89 -8.03 -4.64 -23.07
C ARG A 89 -8.63 -4.98 -24.44
N PRO A 90 -9.89 -4.64 -24.69
CA PRO A 90 -10.52 -4.87 -25.96
C PRO A 90 -9.87 -4.02 -27.06
N GLY A 91 -9.42 -4.64 -28.15
CA GLY A 91 -8.84 -3.92 -29.29
C GLY A 91 -7.62 -3.03 -28.96
N GLY A 92 -6.94 -3.28 -27.85
CA GLY A 92 -5.82 -2.44 -27.35
C GLY A 92 -6.23 -1.25 -26.49
N GLY A 93 -7.52 -0.92 -26.39
CA GLY A 93 -8.07 0.05 -25.44
C GLY A 93 -8.06 -0.46 -23.99
N VAL A 94 -8.65 0.30 -23.09
CA VAL A 94 -8.82 -0.10 -21.67
C VAL A 94 -10.31 -0.07 -21.35
N ARG A 95 -10.80 -1.13 -20.73
CA ARG A 95 -12.13 -1.20 -20.12
C ARG A 95 -12.00 -1.55 -18.66
N LEU A 96 -12.56 -0.71 -17.79
CA LEU A 96 -12.62 -0.91 -16.36
C LEU A 96 -14.02 -1.35 -15.96
N ASN A 97 -14.12 -2.46 -15.23
CA ASN A 97 -15.37 -2.88 -14.61
C ASN A 97 -15.30 -2.51 -13.12
N VAL A 98 -16.28 -1.75 -12.67
CA VAL A 98 -16.30 -1.12 -11.34
C VAL A 98 -17.60 -1.50 -10.63
N LEU A 99 -17.50 -1.77 -9.34
CA LEU A 99 -18.65 -1.86 -8.44
C LEU A 99 -18.64 -0.67 -7.50
N VAL A 100 -19.74 0.06 -7.45
CA VAL A 100 -19.92 1.26 -6.64
C VAL A 100 -20.87 0.97 -5.49
N GLY A 101 -20.46 1.31 -4.28
CA GLY A 101 -21.20 1.06 -3.04
C GLY A 101 -20.30 0.54 -1.94
N GLU A 102 -20.86 0.31 -0.75
CA GLU A 102 -20.09 -0.16 0.39
C GLU A 102 -19.30 -1.43 0.07
N PRO A 103 -18.02 -1.51 0.48
CA PRO A 103 -17.24 -2.73 0.37
C PRO A 103 -18.01 -3.90 0.99
N ASP A 104 -18.13 -5.01 0.26
CA ASP A 104 -18.91 -6.18 0.66
C ASP A 104 -20.43 -5.94 0.89
N GLY A 105 -20.96 -4.78 0.52
CA GLY A 105 -22.38 -4.47 0.49
C GLY A 105 -23.15 -5.34 -0.52
N VAL A 106 -24.45 -5.44 -0.35
CA VAL A 106 -25.37 -6.12 -1.29
C VAL A 106 -25.94 -5.09 -2.25
N GLY A 107 -26.07 -5.46 -3.55
CA GLY A 107 -26.71 -4.60 -4.55
C GLY A 107 -25.89 -3.39 -4.94
N ARG A 108 -24.57 -3.56 -5.04
CA ARG A 108 -23.67 -2.52 -5.56
C ARG A 108 -23.96 -2.21 -7.02
N ASP A 109 -23.87 -0.95 -7.39
CA ASP A 109 -24.08 -0.51 -8.76
C ASP A 109 -22.89 -0.90 -9.65
N ALA A 110 -23.18 -1.47 -10.81
CA ALA A 110 -22.16 -1.82 -11.80
C ALA A 110 -21.92 -0.64 -12.75
N LEU A 111 -20.65 -0.28 -12.92
CA LEU A 111 -20.21 0.77 -13.84
C LEU A 111 -19.09 0.22 -14.73
N ALA A 112 -19.23 0.39 -16.05
CA ALA A 112 -18.18 0.11 -17.03
C ALA A 112 -17.66 1.41 -17.61
N LEU A 113 -16.34 1.58 -17.67
CA LEU A 113 -15.66 2.77 -18.19
C LEU A 113 -14.66 2.37 -19.27
N GLU A 114 -14.71 3.07 -20.39
CA GLU A 114 -13.77 2.96 -21.51
C GLU A 114 -13.08 4.33 -21.72
N PRO A 115 -12.00 4.63 -20.96
CA PRO A 115 -11.30 5.89 -21.07
C PRO A 115 -10.36 5.96 -22.27
N ASP A 116 -10.10 7.18 -22.75
CA ASP A 116 -9.02 7.44 -23.70
C ASP A 116 -7.63 7.33 -23.03
N ALA A 117 -7.57 7.51 -21.71
CA ALA A 117 -6.35 7.41 -20.91
C ALA A 117 -6.67 6.96 -19.47
N LEU A 118 -5.80 6.10 -18.93
CA LEU A 118 -5.90 5.59 -17.56
C LEU A 118 -4.67 6.02 -16.75
N VAL A 119 -4.92 6.58 -15.56
CA VAL A 119 -3.86 6.84 -14.56
C VAL A 119 -4.07 5.91 -13.37
N LEU A 120 -3.11 5.05 -13.10
CA LEU A 120 -3.08 4.17 -11.93
C LEU A 120 -2.37 4.88 -10.77
N ALA A 121 -3.12 5.19 -9.71
CA ALA A 121 -2.62 5.82 -8.48
C ALA A 121 -3.04 5.01 -7.25
N THR A 122 -2.96 3.68 -7.34
CA THR A 122 -3.51 2.71 -6.40
C THR A 122 -2.75 2.64 -5.06
N GLY A 123 -1.58 3.28 -4.98
CA GLY A 123 -0.78 3.38 -3.74
C GLY A 123 -0.14 2.07 -3.31
N ALA A 124 0.10 1.95 -2.02
CA ALA A 124 0.76 0.81 -1.39
C ALA A 124 0.05 0.43 -0.08
N HIS A 125 0.42 -0.71 0.47
CA HIS A 125 0.01 -1.18 1.80
C HIS A 125 1.24 -1.62 2.60
N ASP A 126 1.08 -1.76 3.93
CA ASP A 126 2.15 -2.19 4.80
C ASP A 126 2.72 -3.54 4.39
N ARG A 127 4.03 -3.63 4.44
CA ARG A 127 4.76 -4.88 4.47
C ARG A 127 4.98 -5.29 5.91
N THR A 128 4.41 -6.40 6.32
CA THR A 128 4.61 -7.00 7.64
C THR A 128 5.39 -8.30 7.50
N LEU A 129 6.33 -8.53 8.41
CA LEU A 129 7.03 -9.81 8.51
C LEU A 129 6.40 -10.62 9.65
N PRO A 130 6.09 -11.91 9.45
CA PRO A 130 5.54 -12.75 10.49
C PRO A 130 6.57 -13.07 11.58
N PHE A 131 6.09 -13.25 12.78
CA PHE A 131 6.83 -13.73 13.94
C PHE A 131 5.87 -14.55 14.84
N PRO A 132 6.36 -15.42 15.72
CA PRO A 132 5.50 -16.18 16.66
C PRO A 132 4.51 -15.28 17.40
N GLY A 133 3.23 -15.59 17.34
CA GLY A 133 2.18 -14.83 18.01
C GLY A 133 1.68 -13.59 17.26
N TRP A 134 2.17 -13.26 16.07
CA TRP A 134 1.74 -12.06 15.33
C TRP A 134 0.28 -12.10 14.88
N GLN A 135 -0.36 -13.27 14.93
CA GLN A 135 -1.78 -13.46 14.64
C GLN A 135 -2.70 -13.07 15.82
N LEU A 136 -2.16 -12.88 17.02
CA LEU A 136 -2.95 -12.51 18.20
C LEU A 136 -3.69 -11.17 17.98
N PRO A 137 -4.94 -11.05 18.49
CA PRO A 137 -5.58 -9.75 18.67
C PRO A 137 -4.66 -8.80 19.44
N GLY A 138 -4.56 -7.55 18.98
CA GLY A 138 -3.58 -6.58 19.50
C GLY A 138 -2.33 -6.44 18.61
N VAL A 139 -2.10 -7.33 17.63
CA VAL A 139 -1.05 -7.15 16.63
C VAL A 139 -1.64 -6.50 15.37
N TYR A 140 -1.18 -5.29 15.09
CA TYR A 140 -1.61 -4.47 13.95
C TYR A 140 -0.45 -4.19 12.99
N SER A 141 -0.75 -3.98 11.71
CA SER A 141 0.21 -3.24 10.89
C SER A 141 0.25 -1.78 11.32
N ALA A 142 1.39 -1.13 11.16
CA ALA A 142 1.56 0.27 11.59
C ALA A 142 0.62 1.21 10.83
N GLY A 143 0.37 0.95 9.54
CA GLY A 143 -0.59 1.72 8.75
C GLY A 143 -2.04 1.50 9.17
N ALA A 144 -2.43 0.28 9.59
CA ALA A 144 -3.76 0.04 10.15
C ALA A 144 -3.96 0.82 11.46
N ALA A 145 -2.95 0.81 12.34
CA ALA A 145 -2.99 1.60 13.58
C ALA A 145 -3.10 3.10 13.31
N GLN A 146 -2.34 3.60 12.32
CA GLN A 146 -2.43 5.00 11.92
C GLN A 146 -3.78 5.32 11.25
N ALA A 147 -4.34 4.41 10.46
CA ALA A 147 -5.64 4.58 9.83
C ALA A 147 -6.76 4.71 10.88
N LEU A 148 -6.74 3.89 11.94
CA LEU A 148 -7.67 3.99 13.07
C LEU A 148 -7.46 5.30 13.85
N ALA A 149 -6.22 5.69 14.11
CA ALA A 149 -5.92 6.94 14.80
C ALA A 149 -6.40 8.17 14.02
N LYS A 150 -6.18 8.21 12.70
CA LYS A 150 -6.54 9.35 11.85
C LYS A 150 -8.00 9.33 11.41
N GLY A 151 -8.51 8.18 10.99
CA GLY A 151 -9.84 8.03 10.41
C GLY A 151 -10.96 7.88 11.44
N GLU A 152 -10.64 7.29 12.62
CA GLU A 152 -11.65 6.98 13.65
C GLU A 152 -11.35 7.64 15.00
N ARG A 153 -10.18 8.26 15.19
CA ARG A 153 -9.70 8.80 16.45
C ARG A 153 -9.62 7.75 17.57
N VAL A 154 -9.30 6.52 17.20
CA VAL A 154 -9.20 5.37 18.11
C VAL A 154 -7.75 4.96 18.27
N ALA A 155 -7.31 4.81 19.52
CA ALA A 155 -6.05 4.16 19.85
C ALA A 155 -6.23 2.64 19.83
N VAL A 156 -5.27 1.92 19.25
CA VAL A 156 -5.31 0.45 19.11
C VAL A 156 -5.00 -0.29 20.41
N GLY A 157 -4.57 0.42 21.44
CA GLY A 157 -4.25 -0.10 22.77
C GLY A 157 -3.87 1.04 23.71
N ARG A 158 -3.71 0.73 24.99
CA ARG A 158 -3.26 1.68 26.01
C ARG A 158 -1.73 1.75 26.11
N ARG A 159 -1.06 0.60 26.01
CA ARG A 159 0.40 0.44 26.06
C ARG A 159 0.86 -0.20 24.76
N VAL A 160 1.37 0.61 23.85
CA VAL A 160 1.64 0.18 22.47
C VAL A 160 3.16 0.14 22.21
N VAL A 161 3.63 -0.95 21.66
CA VAL A 161 4.97 -1.07 21.08
C VAL A 161 4.88 -0.80 19.57
N VAL A 162 5.75 0.07 19.05
CA VAL A 162 5.90 0.30 17.61
C VAL A 162 7.21 -0.33 17.16
N ALA A 163 7.17 -1.21 16.15
CA ALA A 163 8.37 -1.93 15.72
C ALA A 163 8.42 -2.12 14.20
N GLY A 164 9.62 -2.32 13.67
CA GLY A 164 9.81 -2.60 12.25
C GLY A 164 11.01 -1.90 11.66
N ALA A 165 10.86 -1.35 10.46
CA ALA A 165 11.94 -0.64 9.77
C ALA A 165 11.42 0.56 8.98
N GLY A 166 12.13 1.65 9.08
CA GLY A 166 11.89 2.85 8.28
C GLY A 166 11.28 4.03 9.04
N PRO A 167 11.39 5.21 8.44
CA PRO A 167 10.96 6.45 9.08
C PRO A 167 9.45 6.53 9.35
N PHE A 168 8.65 5.65 8.74
CA PHE A 168 7.19 5.58 8.94
C PHE A 168 6.80 5.22 10.38
N LEU A 169 7.68 4.56 11.13
CA LEU A 169 7.42 4.24 12.54
C LEU A 169 7.21 5.50 13.41
N LEU A 170 7.84 6.61 13.05
CA LEU A 170 7.76 7.87 13.81
C LEU A 170 6.38 8.54 13.71
N PRO A 171 5.81 8.80 12.51
CA PRO A 171 4.45 9.34 12.41
C PRO A 171 3.37 8.40 12.96
N VAL A 172 3.61 7.08 12.96
CA VAL A 172 2.70 6.13 13.62
C VAL A 172 2.73 6.33 15.13
N ALA A 173 3.93 6.36 15.73
CA ALA A 173 4.09 6.63 17.17
C ALA A 173 3.46 7.97 17.57
N SER A 174 3.68 9.03 16.78
CA SER A 174 3.07 10.34 16.97
C SER A 174 1.53 10.26 16.94
N SER A 175 0.95 9.61 15.92
CA SER A 175 -0.52 9.47 15.82
C SER A 175 -1.12 8.72 17.02
N LEU A 176 -0.42 7.70 17.53
CA LEU A 176 -0.84 6.94 18.71
C LEU A 176 -0.78 7.79 19.99
N LEU A 177 0.28 8.57 20.18
CA LEU A 177 0.40 9.51 21.30
C LEU A 177 -0.73 10.56 21.29
N GLN A 178 -1.06 11.07 20.11
CA GLN A 178 -2.12 12.07 19.92
C GLN A 178 -3.54 11.51 20.17
N THR A 179 -3.73 10.20 20.05
CA THR A 179 -4.98 9.51 20.38
C THR A 179 -5.02 8.97 21.81
N GLY A 180 -4.01 9.28 22.63
CA GLY A 180 -3.98 8.99 24.06
C GLY A 180 -3.34 7.66 24.45
N ALA A 181 -2.74 6.93 23.52
CA ALA A 181 -1.95 5.74 23.84
C ALA A 181 -0.62 6.12 24.52
N THR A 182 -0.11 5.24 25.35
CA THR A 182 1.27 5.26 25.84
C THR A 182 2.13 4.42 24.91
N VAL A 183 3.00 5.06 24.12
CA VAL A 183 3.97 4.34 23.30
C VAL A 183 5.14 3.90 24.18
N VAL A 184 5.28 2.59 24.39
CA VAL A 184 6.28 1.98 25.28
C VAL A 184 7.69 2.06 24.70
N GLY A 185 7.79 2.02 23.38
CA GLY A 185 9.04 2.16 22.65
C GLY A 185 8.86 2.06 21.15
N VAL A 186 9.82 2.61 20.42
CA VAL A 186 9.94 2.47 18.96
C VAL A 186 11.19 1.63 18.69
N HIS A 187 11.00 0.42 18.16
CA HIS A 187 12.07 -0.55 17.86
C HIS A 187 12.34 -0.57 16.36
N GLU A 188 13.47 0.01 15.95
CA GLU A 188 13.93 0.05 14.57
C GLU A 188 14.90 -1.12 14.32
N ALA A 189 14.57 -1.99 13.35
CA ALA A 189 15.39 -3.15 13.01
C ALA A 189 16.78 -2.78 12.48
N GLY A 190 16.90 -1.63 11.84
CA GLY A 190 18.14 -1.09 11.32
C GLY A 190 19.12 -0.71 12.45
N ARG A 191 20.36 -1.20 12.38
CA ARG A 191 21.44 -0.80 13.32
C ARG A 191 21.94 0.60 12.97
N ILE A 192 22.36 1.38 13.97
CA ILE A 192 22.85 2.76 13.80
C ILE A 192 23.90 2.86 12.68
N GLY A 193 24.87 1.95 12.63
CA GLY A 193 25.91 1.97 11.58
C GLY A 193 25.36 1.74 10.17
N THR A 194 24.36 0.88 10.02
CA THR A 194 23.68 0.63 8.73
C THR A 194 22.84 1.83 8.33
N LEU A 195 22.07 2.37 9.28
CA LEU A 195 21.27 3.58 9.07
C LEU A 195 22.15 4.76 8.65
N ALA A 196 23.22 5.04 9.42
CA ALA A 196 24.14 6.11 9.10
C ALA A 196 24.77 5.94 7.72
N ARG A 197 25.23 4.73 7.37
CA ARG A 197 25.81 4.43 6.05
C ARG A 197 24.81 4.64 4.93
N GLY A 198 23.56 4.21 5.11
CA GLY A 198 22.48 4.40 4.11
C GLY A 198 22.11 5.86 3.93
N TRP A 199 21.98 6.62 5.02
CA TRP A 199 21.60 8.03 4.97
C TRP A 199 22.74 8.97 4.55
N LEU A 200 23.97 8.71 4.97
CA LEU A 200 25.12 9.57 4.70
C LEU A 200 25.85 9.23 3.37
N ASN A 201 25.40 8.23 2.66
CA ASN A 201 25.87 7.99 1.29
C ASN A 201 25.42 9.17 0.39
N ARG A 202 26.38 9.94 -0.17
CA ARG A 202 26.15 11.16 -0.94
C ARG A 202 25.39 12.26 -0.17
N PRO A 203 25.96 12.80 0.92
CA PRO A 203 25.28 13.74 1.82
C PRO A 203 24.81 15.03 1.12
N TRP A 204 25.41 15.43 0.02
CA TRP A 204 25.01 16.61 -0.77
C TRP A 204 23.61 16.52 -1.37
N GLU A 205 23.10 15.31 -1.60
CA GLU A 205 21.73 15.12 -2.08
C GLU A 205 20.69 15.38 -0.98
N LEU A 206 21.08 15.38 0.30
CA LEU A 206 20.21 15.70 1.43
C LEU A 206 19.87 17.19 1.51
N ALA A 207 20.65 18.04 0.87
CA ALA A 207 20.37 19.49 0.83
C ALA A 207 18.98 19.81 0.24
N GLY A 208 18.47 18.95 -0.67
CA GLY A 208 17.11 19.04 -1.22
C GLY A 208 15.98 18.53 -0.32
N ALA A 209 16.31 17.96 0.84
CA ALA A 209 15.37 17.32 1.77
C ALA A 209 15.14 18.11 3.06
N ALA A 210 15.46 19.41 3.07
CA ALA A 210 15.33 20.26 4.28
C ALA A 210 13.93 20.23 4.91
N GLY A 211 12.87 20.20 4.11
CA GLY A 211 11.49 20.05 4.61
C GLY A 211 11.27 18.74 5.38
N LYS A 212 11.86 17.64 4.89
CA LYS A 212 11.80 16.33 5.57
C LYS A 212 12.61 16.29 6.87
N ALA A 213 13.71 17.04 6.93
CA ALA A 213 14.49 17.20 8.16
C ALA A 213 13.68 17.91 9.26
N GLY A 214 12.90 18.94 8.92
CA GLY A 214 12.02 19.63 9.85
C GLY A 214 10.89 18.73 10.36
N GLU A 215 10.28 17.94 9.47
CA GLU A 215 9.25 16.95 9.82
C GLU A 215 9.80 15.89 10.80
N LEU A 216 10.97 15.34 10.49
CA LEU A 216 11.66 14.37 11.34
C LEU A 216 11.97 14.97 12.72
N ALA A 217 12.49 16.20 12.77
CA ALA A 217 12.78 16.89 14.03
C ALA A 217 11.53 17.07 14.89
N GLY A 218 10.37 17.33 14.28
CA GLY A 218 9.08 17.39 14.97
C GLY A 218 8.72 16.07 15.65
N TYR A 219 8.82 14.95 14.94
CA TYR A 219 8.55 13.62 15.52
C TYR A 219 9.53 13.28 16.64
N ILE A 220 10.82 13.56 16.46
CA ILE A 220 11.84 13.32 17.50
C ILE A 220 11.54 14.14 18.75
N ALA A 221 11.18 15.42 18.60
CA ALA A 221 10.81 16.28 19.72
C ALA A 221 9.58 15.74 20.48
N GLU A 222 8.59 15.21 19.76
CA GLU A 222 7.40 14.59 20.36
C GLU A 222 7.75 13.31 21.14
N LEU A 223 8.57 12.43 20.57
CA LEU A 223 9.06 11.24 21.27
C LEU A 223 9.82 11.60 22.55
N ILE A 224 10.70 12.62 22.50
CA ILE A 224 11.45 13.10 23.67
C ILE A 224 10.50 13.65 24.72
N ARG A 225 9.53 14.49 24.32
CA ARG A 225 8.50 15.07 25.22
C ARG A 225 7.74 14.00 25.97
N HIS A 226 7.37 12.90 25.29
CA HIS A 226 6.64 11.77 25.87
C HIS A 226 7.55 10.69 26.46
N ARG A 227 8.88 10.91 26.47
CA ARG A 227 9.91 9.96 26.96
C ARG A 227 9.83 8.58 26.30
N VAL A 228 9.47 8.54 25.01
CA VAL A 228 9.40 7.31 24.25
C VAL A 228 10.83 6.90 23.83
N PRO A 229 11.33 5.73 24.24
CA PRO A 229 12.66 5.27 23.84
C PRO A 229 12.68 4.84 22.37
N TRP A 230 13.63 5.35 21.59
CA TRP A 230 13.97 4.85 20.28
C TRP A 230 15.11 3.84 20.38
N ARG A 231 14.90 2.62 19.86
CA ARG A 231 15.76 1.44 20.01
C ARG A 231 16.21 0.90 18.66
N PRO A 232 17.27 1.45 18.06
CA PRO A 232 17.80 0.95 16.78
C PRO A 232 18.57 -0.37 16.97
N GLY A 233 18.46 -1.26 15.97
CA GLY A 233 19.02 -2.60 15.99
C GLY A 233 18.23 -3.58 16.85
N GLU A 234 16.95 -3.30 17.12
CA GLU A 234 16.05 -4.20 17.85
C GLU A 234 14.78 -4.46 17.02
N ALA A 235 14.20 -5.64 17.15
CA ALA A 235 12.89 -5.96 16.61
C ALA A 235 12.01 -6.71 17.61
N VAL A 236 10.71 -6.66 17.42
CA VAL A 236 9.78 -7.61 18.03
C VAL A 236 9.91 -8.93 17.28
N VAL A 237 10.25 -9.99 17.99
CA VAL A 237 10.49 -11.34 17.45
C VAL A 237 9.45 -12.36 17.92
N ALA A 238 8.62 -12.02 18.90
CA ALA A 238 7.45 -12.80 19.31
C ALA A 238 6.43 -11.91 20.04
N ALA A 239 5.15 -12.28 19.99
CA ALA A 239 4.09 -11.75 20.84
C ALA A 239 3.50 -12.87 21.70
N HIS A 240 3.08 -12.52 22.90
CA HIS A 240 2.57 -13.45 23.91
C HIS A 240 1.27 -12.92 24.53
N GLY A 241 0.43 -13.86 24.94
CA GLY A 241 -0.83 -13.58 25.65
C GLY A 241 -1.83 -14.71 25.45
N ASP A 242 -2.86 -14.73 26.26
CA ASP A 242 -3.99 -15.64 26.18
C ASP A 242 -5.17 -14.92 25.48
N GLY A 243 -5.40 -15.25 24.23
CA GLY A 243 -6.46 -14.66 23.40
C GLY A 243 -6.19 -13.24 22.89
N GLN A 244 -5.25 -12.49 23.46
CA GLN A 244 -4.81 -11.15 23.03
C GLN A 244 -3.36 -10.90 23.43
N VAL A 245 -2.73 -9.86 22.87
CA VAL A 245 -1.38 -9.46 23.26
C VAL A 245 -1.36 -8.93 24.71
N GLU A 246 -0.44 -9.47 25.51
CA GLU A 246 -0.12 -9.03 26.89
C GLU A 246 1.33 -8.57 27.01
N SER A 247 2.21 -9.17 26.20
CA SER A 247 3.61 -8.79 26.12
C SER A 247 4.21 -9.16 24.76
N VAL A 248 5.38 -8.58 24.46
CA VAL A 248 6.19 -8.93 23.30
C VAL A 248 7.61 -9.28 23.72
N THR A 249 8.24 -10.18 23.00
CA THR A 249 9.69 -10.39 23.08
C THR A 249 10.37 -9.50 22.05
N VAL A 250 11.28 -8.64 22.51
CA VAL A 250 12.18 -7.87 21.66
C VAL A 250 13.59 -8.44 21.77
N ALA A 251 14.32 -8.45 20.65
CA ALA A 251 15.70 -8.90 20.62
C ALA A 251 16.58 -7.92 19.83
N ARG A 252 17.86 -7.86 20.17
CA ARG A 252 18.87 -7.17 19.35
C ARG A 252 19.15 -7.98 18.10
N LEU A 253 19.34 -7.29 16.99
CA LEU A 253 19.59 -7.90 15.69
C LEU A 253 21.04 -7.70 15.24
N ASN A 254 21.57 -8.68 14.51
CA ASN A 254 22.80 -8.51 13.74
C ASN A 254 22.53 -7.73 12.43
N GLU A 255 23.55 -7.52 11.60
CA GLU A 255 23.42 -6.77 10.34
C GLU A 255 22.48 -7.42 9.32
N ARG A 256 22.24 -8.72 9.42
CA ARG A 256 21.31 -9.47 8.57
C ARG A 256 19.92 -9.61 9.15
N TRP A 257 19.65 -9.01 10.31
CA TRP A 257 18.41 -9.10 11.08
C TRP A 257 18.15 -10.45 11.76
N ALA A 258 19.17 -11.29 11.93
CA ALA A 258 19.04 -12.44 12.82
C ALA A 258 19.17 -11.97 14.29
N PRO A 259 18.33 -12.48 15.22
CA PRO A 259 18.41 -12.18 16.63
C PRO A 259 19.77 -12.60 17.21
N ILE A 260 20.32 -11.78 18.10
CA ILE A 260 21.54 -12.09 18.83
C ILE A 260 21.14 -12.85 20.09
N PRO A 261 21.53 -14.14 20.24
CA PRO A 261 21.13 -14.95 21.39
C PRO A 261 21.48 -14.30 22.74
N GLY A 262 20.57 -14.42 23.72
CA GLY A 262 20.75 -13.86 25.06
C GLY A 262 20.47 -12.36 25.18
N THR A 263 19.91 -11.74 24.13
CA THR A 263 19.51 -10.32 24.16
C THR A 263 17.99 -10.14 24.22
N GLU A 264 17.25 -11.25 24.26
CA GLU A 264 15.80 -11.28 24.32
C GLU A 264 15.32 -10.70 25.66
N ARG A 265 14.34 -9.84 25.59
CA ARG A 265 13.65 -9.28 26.77
C ARG A 265 12.16 -9.15 26.51
N GLN A 266 11.37 -9.38 27.55
CA GLN A 266 9.94 -9.14 27.52
C GLN A 266 9.63 -7.66 27.74
N VAL A 267 8.62 -7.16 27.01
CA VAL A 267 8.06 -5.83 27.17
C VAL A 267 6.54 -5.97 27.28
N GLU A 268 5.98 -5.52 28.38
CA GLU A 268 4.53 -5.50 28.58
C GLU A 268 3.87 -4.51 27.62
N ALA A 269 2.88 -4.96 26.88
CA ALA A 269 2.10 -4.16 25.95
C ALA A 269 0.78 -4.86 25.64
N ASP A 270 -0.29 -4.11 25.49
CA ASP A 270 -1.59 -4.61 25.06
C ASP A 270 -1.82 -4.47 23.56
N ALA A 271 -0.91 -3.81 22.86
CA ALA A 271 -0.85 -3.80 21.41
C ALA A 271 0.57 -3.63 20.86
N VAL A 272 0.79 -4.14 19.65
CA VAL A 272 2.02 -3.92 18.89
C VAL A 272 1.69 -3.54 17.45
N CYS A 273 2.34 -2.50 16.95
CA CYS A 273 2.20 -2.01 15.58
C CYS A 273 3.49 -2.28 14.81
N VAL A 274 3.40 -3.05 13.73
CA VAL A 274 4.59 -3.45 12.96
C VAL A 274 4.53 -2.97 11.52
N SER A 275 5.66 -2.47 10.99
CA SER A 275 5.85 -2.17 9.57
C SER A 275 7.29 -2.40 9.16
N HIS A 276 7.50 -3.09 8.05
CA HIS A 276 8.82 -3.34 7.48
C HIS A 276 8.91 -2.73 6.07
N GLY A 277 8.32 -1.53 5.92
CA GLY A 277 8.16 -0.82 4.66
C GLY A 277 6.80 -1.05 4.03
N PHE A 278 6.74 -0.90 2.71
CA PHE A 278 5.49 -0.95 1.96
C PHE A 278 5.60 -1.88 0.75
N THR A 279 4.45 -2.40 0.34
CA THR A 279 4.27 -3.20 -0.87
C THR A 279 3.29 -2.48 -1.79
N PRO A 280 3.63 -2.19 -3.04
CA PRO A 280 2.74 -1.50 -3.97
C PRO A 280 1.52 -2.37 -4.33
N ARG A 281 0.38 -1.72 -4.60
CA ARG A 281 -0.83 -2.39 -5.10
C ARG A 281 -0.76 -2.52 -6.61
N LEU A 282 -0.35 -3.69 -7.09
CA LEU A 282 0.01 -3.93 -8.49
C LEU A 282 -1.08 -4.64 -9.30
N GLU A 283 -2.16 -5.09 -8.69
CA GLU A 283 -3.14 -5.94 -9.33
C GLU A 283 -3.69 -5.34 -10.64
N LEU A 284 -4.04 -4.05 -10.63
CA LEU A 284 -4.51 -3.33 -11.83
C LEU A 284 -3.40 -3.13 -12.86
N ALA A 285 -2.19 -2.81 -12.42
CA ALA A 285 -1.06 -2.64 -13.33
C ALA A 285 -0.67 -3.96 -14.02
N VAL A 286 -0.71 -5.06 -13.27
CA VAL A 286 -0.48 -6.42 -13.80
C VAL A 286 -1.61 -6.84 -14.74
N ALA A 287 -2.86 -6.56 -14.39
CA ALA A 287 -4.02 -6.82 -15.26
C ALA A 287 -3.96 -6.02 -16.57
N ALA A 288 -3.46 -4.78 -16.50
CA ALA A 288 -3.22 -3.95 -17.69
C ALA A 288 -2.05 -4.44 -18.55
N GLY A 289 -1.16 -5.30 -18.02
CA GLY A 289 0.04 -5.78 -18.69
C GLY A 289 1.25 -4.86 -18.54
N CYS A 290 1.27 -3.99 -17.53
CA CYS A 290 2.40 -3.10 -17.27
C CYS A 290 3.65 -3.88 -16.87
N ALA A 291 4.80 -3.49 -17.39
CA ALA A 291 6.09 -4.02 -16.98
C ALA A 291 6.43 -3.57 -15.55
N LEU A 292 7.04 -4.48 -14.80
CA LEU A 292 7.47 -4.23 -13.41
C LEU A 292 8.99 -4.23 -13.33
N THR A 293 9.52 -3.44 -12.39
CA THR A 293 10.93 -3.51 -11.98
C THR A 293 11.22 -4.80 -11.20
N PRO A 294 12.49 -5.23 -11.08
CA PRO A 294 12.87 -6.34 -10.18
C PRO A 294 12.44 -6.10 -8.72
N SER A 295 12.36 -4.84 -8.29
CA SER A 295 11.86 -4.45 -6.95
C SER A 295 10.33 -4.39 -6.87
N ARG A 296 9.62 -4.85 -7.92
CA ARG A 296 8.15 -4.94 -7.99
C ARG A 296 7.43 -3.58 -7.93
N PHE A 297 7.92 -2.61 -8.64
CA PHE A 297 7.22 -1.36 -8.92
C PHE A 297 6.87 -1.27 -10.41
N VAL A 298 5.83 -0.51 -10.74
CA VAL A 298 5.48 -0.26 -12.15
C VAL A 298 6.60 0.54 -12.82
N MET A 299 7.11 0.04 -13.94
CA MET A 299 8.08 0.77 -14.76
C MET A 299 7.38 1.91 -15.48
N VAL A 300 7.93 3.12 -15.32
CA VAL A 300 7.44 4.33 -15.97
C VAL A 300 8.60 5.14 -16.53
N ASP A 301 8.34 5.89 -17.61
CA ASP A 301 9.25 6.88 -18.16
C ASP A 301 9.18 8.24 -17.41
N ASP A 302 9.85 9.26 -17.93
CA ASP A 302 9.86 10.59 -17.35
C ASP A 302 8.51 11.33 -17.44
N ALA A 303 7.61 10.88 -18.33
CA ALA A 303 6.22 11.34 -18.43
C ALA A 303 5.24 10.50 -17.60
N GLN A 304 5.74 9.60 -16.75
CA GLN A 304 4.96 8.61 -15.99
C GLN A 304 4.16 7.64 -16.88
N ALA A 305 4.47 7.51 -18.16
CA ALA A 305 3.86 6.53 -19.04
C ALA A 305 4.41 5.13 -18.72
N THR A 306 3.52 4.14 -18.68
CA THR A 306 3.90 2.74 -18.47
C THR A 306 4.34 2.09 -19.79
N SER A 307 4.73 0.83 -19.75
CA SER A 307 4.98 0.05 -20.96
C SER A 307 3.74 -0.20 -21.82
N VAL A 308 2.57 0.19 -21.34
CA VAL A 308 1.28 -0.04 -21.99
C VAL A 308 0.73 1.28 -22.54
N PRO A 309 0.54 1.41 -23.85
CA PRO A 309 -0.04 2.61 -24.45
C PRO A 309 -1.39 2.98 -23.82
N GLY A 310 -1.57 4.27 -23.51
CA GLY A 310 -2.79 4.76 -22.89
C GLY A 310 -2.89 4.56 -21.37
N VAL A 311 -1.84 4.02 -20.73
CA VAL A 311 -1.79 3.79 -19.29
C VAL A 311 -0.60 4.49 -18.67
N TRP A 312 -0.86 5.30 -17.64
CA TRP A 312 0.12 5.97 -16.78
C TRP A 312 0.06 5.45 -15.37
N ALA A 313 1.13 5.63 -14.60
CA ALA A 313 1.16 5.26 -13.21
C ALA A 313 1.88 6.33 -12.38
N ALA A 314 1.40 6.60 -11.15
CA ALA A 314 1.97 7.61 -10.27
C ALA A 314 1.81 7.26 -8.80
N GLY A 315 2.72 7.74 -7.98
CA GLY A 315 2.73 7.53 -6.54
C GLY A 315 3.39 6.22 -6.15
N GLU A 316 3.03 5.67 -5.00
CA GLU A 316 3.77 4.56 -4.39
C GLU A 316 3.74 3.25 -5.16
N ILE A 317 2.98 3.15 -6.25
CA ILE A 317 3.07 2.01 -7.17
C ILE A 317 4.30 2.06 -8.08
N THR A 318 4.94 3.24 -8.20
CA THR A 318 6.17 3.45 -9.00
C THR A 318 7.43 3.50 -8.14
N GLY A 319 7.27 3.65 -6.82
CA GLY A 319 8.35 3.70 -5.82
C GLY A 319 7.87 4.32 -4.51
N ILE A 320 8.38 3.85 -3.38
CA ILE A 320 8.02 4.38 -2.06
C ILE A 320 8.84 5.63 -1.75
N ALA A 321 8.30 6.81 -2.07
CA ALA A 321 9.00 8.09 -1.95
C ALA A 321 8.22 9.15 -1.14
N GLY A 322 7.02 8.79 -0.64
CA GLY A 322 6.17 9.63 0.19
C GLY A 322 5.29 10.60 -0.60
N ALA A 323 4.47 11.36 0.13
CA ALA A 323 3.39 12.16 -0.45
C ALA A 323 3.86 13.27 -1.42
N ASP A 324 5.01 13.90 -1.15
CA ASP A 324 5.54 14.96 -2.04
C ASP A 324 5.91 14.42 -3.43
N ALA A 325 6.50 13.22 -3.44
CA ALA A 325 6.78 12.50 -4.68
C ALA A 325 5.48 12.13 -5.40
N ALA A 326 4.53 11.58 -4.65
CA ALA A 326 3.24 11.17 -5.19
C ALA A 326 2.48 12.35 -5.83
N LEU A 327 2.46 13.53 -5.20
CA LEU A 327 1.88 14.74 -5.77
C LEU A 327 2.59 15.15 -7.07
N ALA A 328 3.92 15.12 -7.09
CA ALA A 328 4.70 15.50 -8.26
C ALA A 328 4.51 14.51 -9.43
N GLU A 329 4.57 13.20 -9.15
CA GLU A 329 4.33 12.16 -10.16
C GLU A 329 2.90 12.23 -10.71
N GLY A 330 1.91 12.45 -9.82
CA GLY A 330 0.52 12.66 -10.22
C GLY A 330 0.36 13.83 -11.18
N THR A 331 1.01 14.97 -10.88
CA THR A 331 0.97 16.14 -11.77
C THR A 331 1.53 15.83 -13.16
N VAL A 332 2.68 15.13 -13.24
CA VAL A 332 3.26 14.74 -14.53
C VAL A 332 2.35 13.76 -15.27
N ALA A 333 1.89 12.70 -14.57
CA ALA A 333 1.03 11.68 -15.16
C ALA A 333 -0.30 12.26 -15.69
N GLY A 334 -0.96 13.11 -14.90
CA GLY A 334 -2.22 13.74 -15.29
C GLY A 334 -2.09 14.64 -16.50
N THR A 335 -1.04 15.48 -16.54
CA THR A 335 -0.73 16.34 -17.69
C THR A 335 -0.50 15.48 -18.95
N ALA A 336 0.35 14.45 -18.86
CA ALA A 336 0.67 13.59 -19.99
C ALA A 336 -0.54 12.76 -20.45
N ALA A 337 -1.31 12.20 -19.52
CA ALA A 337 -2.53 11.43 -19.81
C ALA A 337 -3.58 12.26 -20.54
N ALA A 338 -3.70 13.55 -20.22
CA ALA A 338 -4.58 14.48 -20.93
C ALA A 338 -4.06 14.88 -22.32
N GLY A 339 -2.84 14.55 -22.68
CA GLY A 339 -2.16 15.03 -23.89
C GLY A 339 -1.64 16.46 -23.79
N GLY A 340 -1.50 16.98 -22.56
CA GLY A 340 -0.97 18.30 -22.30
C GLY A 340 0.55 18.40 -22.49
N ASP A 341 1.07 19.64 -22.55
CA ASP A 341 2.50 19.88 -22.71
C ASP A 341 3.25 19.62 -21.38
N THR A 342 4.02 18.54 -21.34
CA THR A 342 4.89 18.19 -20.20
C THR A 342 6.12 19.09 -20.08
N ARG A 343 6.35 20.03 -21.02
CA ARG A 343 7.43 21.02 -20.97
C ARG A 343 7.03 22.34 -20.34
N THR A 344 5.85 22.46 -19.77
CA THR A 344 5.45 23.63 -18.97
C THR A 344 6.35 23.80 -17.74
N ALA A 345 6.41 25.01 -17.20
CA ALA A 345 7.20 25.29 -15.99
C ALA A 345 6.77 24.40 -14.81
N THR A 346 5.46 24.19 -14.64
CA THR A 346 4.86 23.34 -13.62
C THR A 346 5.27 21.86 -13.79
N ALA A 347 5.12 21.31 -14.99
CA ALA A 347 5.48 19.92 -15.27
C ALA A 347 6.98 19.67 -15.10
N ARG A 348 7.84 20.60 -15.56
CA ARG A 348 9.29 20.52 -15.34
C ARG A 348 9.67 20.62 -13.86
N ALA A 349 9.00 21.46 -13.08
CA ALA A 349 9.22 21.56 -11.63
C ALA A 349 8.82 20.24 -10.94
N ALA A 350 7.68 19.65 -11.33
CA ALA A 350 7.24 18.34 -10.86
C ALA A 350 8.25 17.24 -11.23
N GLY A 351 8.74 17.18 -12.48
CA GLY A 351 9.76 16.20 -12.89
C GLY A 351 11.06 16.29 -12.09
N ARG A 352 11.53 17.52 -11.76
CA ARG A 352 12.67 17.69 -10.86
C ARG A 352 12.39 17.23 -9.44
N ALA A 353 11.16 17.41 -8.95
CA ALA A 353 10.73 16.91 -7.65
C ALA A 353 10.70 15.37 -7.62
N VAL A 354 10.21 14.73 -8.69
CA VAL A 354 10.22 13.25 -8.86
C VAL A 354 11.66 12.72 -8.79
N SER A 355 12.60 13.31 -9.54
CA SER A 355 13.99 12.84 -9.53
C SER A 355 14.63 12.91 -8.14
N ARG A 356 14.38 14.01 -7.40
CA ARG A 356 14.87 14.17 -6.00
C ARG A 356 14.22 13.14 -5.06
N ALA A 357 12.93 12.90 -5.23
CA ALA A 357 12.19 11.95 -4.41
C ALA A 357 12.65 10.50 -4.65
N ARG A 358 12.94 10.12 -5.89
CA ARG A 358 13.51 8.79 -6.21
C ARG A 358 14.88 8.59 -5.55
N ALA A 359 15.74 9.62 -5.56
CA ALA A 359 17.01 9.57 -4.84
C ALA A 359 16.81 9.41 -3.32
N PHE A 360 15.79 10.06 -2.74
CA PHE A 360 15.42 9.90 -1.33
C PHE A 360 14.88 8.48 -1.03
N ALA A 361 14.02 7.93 -1.89
CA ALA A 361 13.50 6.58 -1.78
C ALA A 361 14.62 5.52 -1.80
N ALA A 362 15.59 5.66 -2.69
CA ALA A 362 16.75 4.77 -2.74
C ALA A 362 17.56 4.78 -1.44
N ARG A 363 17.62 5.91 -0.72
CA ARG A 363 18.25 6.00 0.61
C ARG A 363 17.45 5.30 1.68
N ILE A 364 16.13 5.47 1.69
CA ILE A 364 15.26 4.71 2.61
C ILE A 364 15.50 3.22 2.42
N GLU A 365 15.50 2.72 1.20
CA GLU A 365 15.76 1.31 0.91
C GLU A 365 17.17 0.87 1.36
N SER A 366 18.20 1.68 1.10
CA SER A 366 19.56 1.39 1.53
C SER A 366 19.70 1.32 3.05
N ALA A 367 19.06 2.25 3.77
CA ALA A 367 19.15 2.36 5.24
C ALA A 367 18.25 1.34 5.95
N HIS A 368 17.03 1.15 5.48
CA HIS A 368 15.95 0.44 6.19
C HIS A 368 15.43 -0.80 5.46
N GLY A 369 15.93 -1.12 4.26
CA GLY A 369 15.49 -2.28 3.48
C GLY A 369 15.58 -3.58 4.25
N VAL A 370 14.60 -4.46 4.07
CA VAL A 370 14.49 -5.75 4.76
C VAL A 370 15.72 -6.62 4.49
N ARG A 371 16.23 -7.29 5.51
CA ARG A 371 17.38 -8.19 5.46
C ARG A 371 16.94 -9.63 5.69
N GLY A 372 17.44 -10.58 4.89
CA GLY A 372 16.97 -11.97 4.86
C GLY A 372 17.07 -12.76 6.17
N GLY A 373 17.82 -12.29 7.17
CA GLY A 373 17.93 -12.97 8.46
C GLY A 373 16.65 -12.95 9.30
N TRP A 374 15.64 -12.17 8.92
CA TRP A 374 14.33 -12.21 9.57
C TRP A 374 13.67 -13.60 9.54
N VAL A 375 14.01 -14.43 8.56
CA VAL A 375 13.51 -15.81 8.47
C VAL A 375 13.85 -16.61 9.74
N SER A 376 14.93 -16.28 10.42
CA SER A 376 15.30 -16.93 11.68
C SER A 376 14.41 -16.57 12.89
N TRP A 377 13.46 -15.63 12.74
CA TRP A 377 12.43 -15.37 13.75
C TRP A 377 11.34 -16.45 13.75
N LEU A 378 11.17 -17.12 12.59
CA LEU A 378 10.08 -18.09 12.38
C LEU A 378 10.37 -19.40 13.10
N ARG A 379 9.29 -19.98 13.62
CA ARG A 379 9.20 -21.35 14.12
C ARG A 379 8.23 -22.12 13.24
N ASP A 380 8.25 -23.43 13.31
CA ASP A 380 7.35 -24.26 12.49
C ASP A 380 5.86 -23.96 12.75
N ASP A 381 5.50 -23.55 13.96
CA ASP A 381 4.15 -23.13 14.36
C ASP A 381 3.79 -21.68 14.01
N THR A 382 4.77 -20.88 13.51
CA THR A 382 4.51 -19.49 13.16
C THR A 382 3.54 -19.41 11.98
N VAL A 383 2.41 -18.75 12.17
CA VAL A 383 1.43 -18.50 11.12
C VAL A 383 2.04 -17.56 10.07
N VAL A 384 2.10 -17.98 8.81
CA VAL A 384 2.53 -17.17 7.67
C VAL A 384 1.34 -16.54 6.96
N CYS A 385 0.26 -17.28 6.80
CA CYS A 385 -0.98 -16.78 6.20
C CYS A 385 -2.09 -16.69 7.26
N ARG A 386 -2.40 -15.48 7.73
CA ARG A 386 -3.43 -15.26 8.78
C ARG A 386 -4.84 -15.64 8.35
N CYS A 387 -5.18 -15.53 7.06
CA CYS A 387 -6.52 -15.83 6.55
C CYS A 387 -6.81 -17.34 6.49
N GLU A 388 -5.78 -18.14 6.25
CA GLU A 388 -5.87 -19.60 6.11
C GLU A 388 -5.16 -20.34 7.26
N GLU A 389 -4.64 -19.57 8.23
CA GLU A 389 -3.89 -20.06 9.40
C GLU A 389 -2.75 -21.02 9.04
N THR A 390 -2.20 -20.86 7.82
CA THR A 390 -1.12 -21.72 7.33
C THR A 390 0.18 -21.34 8.02
N THR A 391 0.82 -22.34 8.64
CA THR A 391 2.07 -22.18 9.38
C THR A 391 3.30 -22.27 8.46
N TYR A 392 4.44 -21.77 8.95
CA TYR A 392 5.74 -21.88 8.28
C TYR A 392 6.15 -23.34 8.07
N GLY A 393 5.96 -24.21 9.10
CA GLY A 393 6.21 -25.64 9.00
C GLY A 393 5.41 -26.29 7.87
N ARG A 394 4.12 -25.90 7.71
CA ARG A 394 3.29 -26.42 6.61
C ARG A 394 3.79 -25.97 5.25
N VAL A 395 4.26 -24.73 5.12
CA VAL A 395 4.86 -24.26 3.85
C VAL A 395 6.11 -25.07 3.52
N ARG A 396 7.00 -25.30 4.49
CA ARG A 396 8.20 -26.13 4.31
C ARG A 396 7.89 -27.55 3.92
N GLU A 397 6.96 -28.20 4.63
CA GLU A 397 6.50 -29.56 4.32
C GLU A 397 6.01 -29.67 2.87
N VAL A 398 5.23 -28.70 2.40
CA VAL A 398 4.74 -28.68 1.01
C VAL A 398 5.89 -28.57 0.01
N VAL A 399 6.88 -27.73 0.29
CA VAL A 399 8.08 -27.60 -0.57
C VAL A 399 8.85 -28.93 -0.61
N GLU A 400 9.05 -29.57 0.53
CA GLU A 400 9.73 -30.87 0.64
C GLU A 400 8.98 -31.97 -0.12
N LEU A 401 7.65 -32.04 0.03
CA LEU A 401 6.81 -33.05 -0.62
C LEU A 401 6.70 -32.88 -2.14
N THR A 402 6.63 -31.63 -2.61
CA THR A 402 6.39 -31.37 -4.03
C THR A 402 7.66 -31.09 -4.82
N GLY A 403 8.77 -30.78 -4.16
CA GLY A 403 10.00 -30.27 -4.78
C GLY A 403 9.81 -28.92 -5.46
N SER A 404 8.68 -28.23 -5.26
CA SER A 404 8.33 -26.98 -5.94
C SER A 404 8.57 -25.77 -5.04
N HIS A 405 9.27 -24.79 -5.58
CA HIS A 405 9.44 -23.46 -4.98
C HIS A 405 8.54 -22.40 -5.64
N GLU A 406 7.70 -22.78 -6.59
CA GLU A 406 6.77 -21.86 -7.23
C GLU A 406 5.65 -21.45 -6.28
N THR A 407 5.44 -20.15 -6.10
CA THR A 407 4.38 -19.60 -5.24
C THR A 407 2.99 -20.16 -5.58
N ARG A 408 2.70 -20.39 -6.88
CA ARG A 408 1.41 -20.95 -7.30
C ARG A 408 1.22 -22.38 -6.82
N SER A 409 2.22 -23.22 -6.96
CA SER A 409 2.18 -24.63 -6.54
C SER A 409 2.00 -24.74 -5.02
N VAL A 410 2.82 -24.00 -4.28
CA VAL A 410 2.76 -23.97 -2.80
C VAL A 410 1.42 -23.41 -2.31
N LYS A 411 0.91 -22.33 -2.92
CA LYS A 411 -0.40 -21.75 -2.63
C LYS A 411 -1.54 -22.75 -2.77
N LEU A 412 -1.57 -23.52 -3.87
CA LEU A 412 -2.64 -24.49 -4.14
C LEU A 412 -2.59 -25.69 -3.19
N THR A 413 -1.40 -26.09 -2.72
CA THR A 413 -1.22 -27.25 -1.85
C THR A 413 -1.31 -26.89 -0.36
N SER A 414 -0.77 -25.75 0.06
CA SER A 414 -0.77 -25.30 1.46
C SER A 414 -1.96 -24.41 1.83
N ARG A 415 -2.69 -23.88 0.84
CA ARG A 415 -3.73 -22.85 0.94
C ARG A 415 -3.18 -21.44 1.30
N ALA A 416 -1.90 -21.28 1.60
CA ALA A 416 -1.33 -19.97 1.90
C ALA A 416 -1.57 -18.97 0.75
N GLY A 417 -2.27 -17.87 1.04
CA GLY A 417 -2.62 -16.85 0.05
C GLY A 417 -3.93 -17.08 -0.71
N LEU A 418 -4.72 -18.14 -0.37
CA LEU A 418 -6.06 -18.38 -0.94
C LEU A 418 -7.18 -17.64 -0.19
N GLY A 419 -6.92 -17.17 1.01
CA GLY A 419 -7.93 -16.54 1.85
C GLY A 419 -8.46 -15.20 1.30
N PRO A 420 -9.42 -14.56 1.97
CA PRO A 420 -10.15 -13.39 1.48
C PRO A 420 -9.25 -12.19 1.14
N CYS A 421 -8.09 -12.03 1.81
CA CYS A 421 -7.14 -10.98 1.45
C CYS A 421 -6.41 -11.25 0.12
N GLN A 422 -6.56 -12.44 -0.45
CA GLN A 422 -5.94 -12.81 -1.73
C GLN A 422 -4.43 -12.53 -1.77
N ALA A 423 -3.70 -13.05 -0.77
CA ALA A 423 -2.25 -12.92 -0.60
C ALA A 423 -1.71 -11.48 -0.39
N ARG A 424 -2.55 -10.45 -0.20
CA ARG A 424 -2.06 -9.08 0.05
C ARG A 424 -1.21 -8.98 1.31
N MET A 425 -1.52 -9.76 2.34
CA MET A 425 -0.73 -9.79 3.59
C MET A 425 0.49 -10.69 3.48
N CYS A 426 0.32 -11.92 2.99
CA CYS A 426 1.36 -12.95 3.04
C CYS A 426 2.12 -13.15 1.72
N GLY A 427 1.64 -12.61 0.59
CA GLY A 427 2.19 -12.93 -0.72
C GLY A 427 3.67 -12.61 -0.86
N ARG A 428 4.07 -11.40 -0.47
CA ARG A 428 5.47 -11.00 -0.52
C ARG A 428 6.37 -11.84 0.40
N THR A 429 5.86 -12.18 1.58
CA THR A 429 6.53 -13.08 2.51
C THR A 429 6.72 -14.48 1.93
N LEU A 430 5.67 -15.04 1.31
CA LEU A 430 5.74 -16.35 0.68
C LEU A 430 6.75 -16.38 -0.48
N GLU A 431 6.73 -15.37 -1.35
CA GLU A 431 7.71 -15.26 -2.44
C GLU A 431 9.14 -15.26 -1.93
N GLU A 432 9.42 -14.53 -0.85
CA GLU A 432 10.75 -14.48 -0.25
C GLU A 432 11.15 -15.81 0.42
N LEU A 433 10.24 -16.45 1.13
CA LEU A 433 10.49 -17.75 1.76
C LEU A 433 10.76 -18.84 0.71
N LEU A 434 10.12 -18.74 -0.45
CA LEU A 434 10.27 -19.70 -1.55
C LEU A 434 11.42 -19.34 -2.50
N GLY A 435 11.98 -18.12 -2.43
CA GLY A 435 12.91 -17.62 -3.41
C GLY A 435 12.27 -17.30 -4.78
N ASP A 436 10.93 -17.29 -4.86
CA ASP A 436 10.15 -16.98 -6.06
C ASP A 436 9.87 -15.47 -6.13
N THR A 437 10.86 -14.73 -6.60
CA THR A 437 10.79 -13.26 -6.65
C THR A 437 10.50 -12.71 -8.04
N ALA A 438 10.25 -13.57 -9.03
CA ALA A 438 9.96 -13.16 -10.39
C ALA A 438 8.58 -12.49 -10.52
N PRO A 439 8.49 -11.22 -10.98
CA PRO A 439 7.20 -10.59 -11.25
C PRO A 439 6.49 -11.28 -12.43
N PRO A 440 5.15 -11.31 -12.45
CA PRO A 440 4.21 -10.64 -11.55
C PRO A 440 3.80 -11.44 -10.29
N GLY A 441 4.31 -12.66 -10.09
CA GLY A 441 4.11 -13.43 -8.87
C GLY A 441 2.65 -13.51 -8.38
N VAL A 442 2.44 -13.19 -7.10
CA VAL A 442 1.11 -13.23 -6.45
C VAL A 442 0.12 -12.20 -6.97
N ASP A 443 0.56 -11.16 -7.68
CA ASP A 443 -0.32 -10.09 -8.18
C ASP A 443 -1.05 -10.47 -9.47
N ARG A 444 -0.65 -11.57 -10.12
CA ARG A 444 -1.30 -12.06 -11.34
C ARG A 444 -2.60 -12.80 -11.02
N ARG A 445 -3.72 -12.13 -11.24
CA ARG A 445 -5.07 -12.63 -10.94
C ARG A 445 -6.05 -12.29 -12.06
N PRO A 446 -7.05 -13.15 -12.32
CA PRO A 446 -8.12 -12.84 -13.26
C PRO A 446 -9.06 -11.73 -12.75
N LEU A 447 -9.27 -11.66 -11.42
CA LEU A 447 -10.02 -10.60 -10.74
C LEU A 447 -9.07 -9.82 -9.83
N VAL A 448 -9.14 -8.50 -9.91
CA VAL A 448 -8.27 -7.58 -9.17
C VAL A 448 -8.58 -7.58 -7.68
N VAL A 449 -9.88 -7.66 -7.34
CA VAL A 449 -10.38 -7.76 -5.97
C VAL A 449 -11.45 -8.84 -5.89
N PRO A 450 -11.69 -9.42 -4.70
CA PRO A 450 -12.82 -10.34 -4.50
C PRO A 450 -14.16 -9.67 -4.84
N VAL A 451 -15.02 -10.41 -5.53
CA VAL A 451 -16.36 -9.96 -5.94
C VAL A 451 -17.37 -11.02 -5.52
N ARG A 452 -18.53 -10.62 -5.03
CA ARG A 452 -19.61 -11.53 -4.70
C ARG A 452 -20.18 -12.17 -5.97
N LEU A 453 -20.49 -13.45 -5.93
CA LEU A 453 -21.09 -14.16 -7.07
C LEU A 453 -22.42 -13.53 -7.50
N GLY A 454 -23.22 -13.00 -6.55
CA GLY A 454 -24.45 -12.28 -6.86
C GLY A 454 -24.21 -11.00 -7.67
N ASP A 455 -23.16 -10.24 -7.34
CA ASP A 455 -22.77 -9.04 -8.12
C ASP A 455 -22.37 -9.45 -9.56
N LEU A 456 -21.57 -10.54 -9.70
CA LEU A 456 -21.20 -11.04 -11.02
C LEU A 456 -22.38 -11.55 -11.83
N ALA A 457 -23.35 -12.22 -11.19
CA ALA A 457 -24.54 -12.74 -11.85
C ALA A 457 -25.51 -11.64 -12.32
N SER A 458 -25.47 -10.46 -11.67
CA SER A 458 -26.31 -9.31 -12.02
C SER A 458 -25.70 -8.41 -13.09
N LEU A 459 -24.43 -8.63 -13.48
CA LEU A 459 -23.78 -7.86 -14.54
C LEU A 459 -24.47 -8.12 -15.89
N PRO A 460 -24.70 -7.07 -16.71
CA PRO A 460 -25.16 -7.28 -18.07
C PRO A 460 -24.17 -8.17 -18.83
N SER A 461 -24.67 -9.28 -19.40
CA SER A 461 -23.82 -10.18 -20.19
C SER A 461 -23.24 -9.42 -21.38
N SER A 462 -21.92 -9.27 -21.41
CA SER A 462 -21.21 -8.65 -22.54
C SER A 462 -21.13 -9.56 -23.79
N HIS A 463 -21.59 -10.82 -23.67
CA HIS A 463 -21.75 -11.76 -24.78
C HIS A 463 -23.20 -12.17 -24.91
N PRO A 464 -23.80 -12.11 -26.14
CA PRO A 464 -25.05 -12.78 -26.37
C PRO A 464 -24.85 -14.27 -26.08
N HIS A 465 -25.64 -14.82 -25.15
CA HIS A 465 -25.69 -16.25 -24.97
C HIS A 465 -25.94 -16.89 -26.33
N PRO A 466 -25.13 -17.86 -26.77
CA PRO A 466 -25.55 -18.68 -27.89
C PRO A 466 -26.89 -19.29 -27.47
N THR A 467 -27.97 -18.87 -28.11
CA THR A 467 -29.26 -19.53 -27.95
C THR A 467 -29.07 -20.99 -28.25
N ALA A 468 -29.16 -21.82 -27.22
CA ALA A 468 -29.21 -23.27 -27.41
C ALA A 468 -30.46 -23.56 -28.25
N SER A 469 -30.27 -23.70 -29.55
CA SER A 469 -31.26 -24.30 -30.41
C SER A 469 -31.41 -25.76 -30.00
N HIS A 470 -32.41 -26.06 -29.18
CA HIS A 470 -32.84 -27.45 -29.01
C HIS A 470 -33.28 -27.94 -30.40
N PRO A 471 -32.70 -29.00 -30.93
CA PRO A 471 -33.27 -29.65 -32.10
C PRO A 471 -34.59 -30.26 -31.64
N THR A 472 -35.71 -29.74 -32.15
CA THR A 472 -37.02 -30.41 -32.10
C THR A 472 -36.85 -31.69 -32.92
N GLY A 473 -36.67 -32.81 -32.19
CA GLY A 473 -36.76 -34.14 -32.80
C GLY A 473 -38.17 -34.40 -33.26
N ASP A 474 -38.37 -34.37 -34.54
CA ASP A 474 -39.56 -34.90 -35.22
C ASP A 474 -39.55 -36.43 -35.05
N GLN A 475 -40.50 -36.94 -34.30
CA GLN A 475 -40.83 -38.38 -34.27
C GLN A 475 -41.97 -38.62 -35.27
N THR A 476 -41.63 -39.25 -36.36
CA THR A 476 -42.58 -40.06 -37.14
C THR A 476 -42.03 -41.49 -37.21
#